data_aed9daf7bad3d65b34c587387d062bb7
#
_entry.id   aed9daf7bad3d65b34c587387d062bb7
#
_cell.length_a   1.000
_cell.length_b   1.000
_cell.length_c   1.000
_cell.angle_alpha   90.00
_cell.angle_beta   90.00
_cell.angle_gamma   90.00
#
_symmetry.space_group_name_H-M   'P 1'
#
loop_
_entity.id
_entity.type
_entity.pdbx_description
1 polymer ?
#
loop_
_entity_poly.entity_id
_entity_poly.type
_entity_poly.pdbx_seq_one_letter_code
_entity_poly.pdbx_strand_id
1 'polypeptide(L)'
;MITGCYNENDVTPSGNYSVLRFEFPQGNNSWDKEIEEIHNIYGVYLIYKDISTQDLNRKWTSLGTGKLYYGNDLTDEQVPYYLNFLKNHVLNYVSPEIAKTVLPVKIYMLDNLRGLLPGEDPDDSGTGSGTGTGTGTGTGTGTGTGTGTGTGTGTG
;
A
#
# COMPACT_ATOMS: atom_id res chain seq x y z
N MET A 1 2.11 -40.02 -39.14
CA MET A 1 1.76 -38.63 -39.40
C MET A 1 0.64 -38.26 -38.43
N ILE A 2 0.96 -37.45 -37.44
CA ILE A 2 -0.03 -36.95 -36.46
C ILE A 2 -0.22 -35.50 -36.80
N THR A 3 -1.30 -35.17 -37.46
CA THR A 3 -1.72 -33.79 -37.73
C THR A 3 -2.59 -33.38 -36.54
N GLY A 4 -1.97 -32.81 -35.53
CA GLY A 4 -2.69 -32.10 -34.46
C GLY A 4 -2.98 -30.68 -34.95
N CYS A 5 -4.08 -30.48 -35.63
CA CYS A 5 -4.64 -29.14 -35.82
C CYS A 5 -5.37 -28.79 -34.51
N TYR A 6 -4.65 -28.13 -33.60
CA TYR A 6 -5.28 -27.43 -32.51
C TYR A 6 -5.78 -26.10 -33.09
N ASN A 7 -7.08 -26.05 -33.31
CA ASN A 7 -7.75 -24.84 -33.74
C ASN A 7 -8.09 -24.04 -32.48
N GLU A 8 -7.14 -23.21 -32.02
CA GLU A 8 -7.44 -22.23 -30.98
C GLU A 8 -8.41 -21.21 -31.58
N ASN A 9 -9.63 -21.20 -31.06
CA ASN A 9 -10.54 -20.10 -31.34
C ASN A 9 -9.90 -18.81 -30.89
N ASP A 10 -9.82 -17.83 -31.77
CA ASP A 10 -9.37 -16.48 -31.43
C ASP A 10 -10.09 -16.01 -30.18
N VAL A 11 -9.35 -15.86 -29.08
CA VAL A 11 -9.87 -15.30 -27.86
C VAL A 11 -10.07 -13.82 -28.11
N THR A 12 -11.28 -13.45 -28.48
CA THR A 12 -11.67 -12.05 -28.57
C THR A 12 -11.67 -11.50 -27.13
N PRO A 13 -10.85 -10.50 -26.81
CA PRO A 13 -10.90 -9.88 -25.48
C PRO A 13 -12.31 -9.37 -25.24
N SER A 14 -12.99 -9.92 -24.24
CA SER A 14 -14.35 -9.50 -23.89
C SER A 14 -14.31 -8.13 -23.23
N GLY A 15 -14.45 -7.07 -24.03
CA GLY A 15 -14.75 -5.72 -23.56
C GLY A 15 -13.66 -4.99 -22.82
N ASN A 16 -13.90 -3.72 -22.58
CA ASN A 16 -13.05 -2.82 -21.79
C ASN A 16 -12.81 -3.38 -20.39
N TYR A 17 -11.68 -4.04 -20.19
CA TYR A 17 -11.18 -4.27 -18.85
C TYR A 17 -10.75 -2.92 -18.29
N SER A 18 -11.58 -2.36 -17.42
CA SER A 18 -11.13 -1.27 -16.56
C SER A 18 -9.90 -1.79 -15.81
N VAL A 19 -8.73 -1.29 -16.14
CA VAL A 19 -7.47 -1.60 -15.45
C VAL A 19 -7.57 -1.20 -13.96
N LEU A 20 -8.60 -0.41 -13.65
CA LEU A 20 -8.88 0.15 -12.34
C LEU A 20 -10.28 -0.26 -11.91
N ARG A 21 -10.38 -0.74 -10.67
CA ARG A 21 -11.67 -0.89 -10.00
C ARG A 21 -12.21 0.44 -9.45
N PHE A 22 -11.41 1.49 -9.52
CA PHE A 22 -11.73 2.82 -9.01
C PHE A 22 -12.40 3.66 -10.10
N GLU A 23 -13.41 4.40 -9.72
CA GLU A 23 -14.02 5.42 -10.59
C GLU A 23 -13.19 6.72 -10.52
N PHE A 24 -13.06 7.41 -11.63
CA PHE A 24 -12.40 8.71 -11.72
C PHE A 24 -13.31 9.73 -12.40
N PRO A 25 -13.35 10.95 -11.86
CA PRO A 25 -12.70 11.40 -10.61
C PRO A 25 -13.28 10.69 -9.38
N GLN A 26 -12.48 10.54 -8.30
CA GLN A 26 -12.92 9.87 -7.08
C GLN A 26 -13.88 10.71 -6.22
N GLY A 27 -14.08 11.97 -6.56
CA GLY A 27 -14.97 12.92 -5.88
C GLY A 27 -15.23 14.14 -6.74
N ASN A 28 -15.73 15.20 -6.10
CA ASN A 28 -16.07 16.47 -6.75
C ASN A 28 -15.30 17.68 -6.12
N ASN A 29 -14.22 17.41 -5.43
CA ASN A 29 -13.39 18.44 -4.81
C ASN A 29 -12.46 19.08 -5.84
N SER A 30 -11.83 20.19 -5.48
CA SER A 30 -10.89 20.89 -6.38
C SER A 30 -9.69 20.02 -6.74
N TRP A 31 -9.22 19.21 -5.81
CA TRP A 31 -8.10 18.29 -6.03
C TRP A 31 -8.43 17.11 -6.96
N ASP A 32 -9.69 16.73 -7.10
CA ASP A 32 -10.07 15.66 -8.03
C ASP A 32 -9.79 16.04 -9.48
N LYS A 33 -10.02 17.31 -9.84
CA LYS A 33 -9.65 17.85 -11.16
C LYS A 33 -8.14 17.87 -11.35
N GLU A 34 -7.40 18.24 -10.32
CA GLU A 34 -5.94 18.25 -10.35
C GLU A 34 -5.38 16.82 -10.51
N ILE A 35 -5.96 15.83 -9.85
CA ILE A 35 -5.61 14.40 -10.02
C ILE A 35 -5.87 13.96 -11.47
N GLU A 36 -6.98 14.37 -12.06
CA GLU A 36 -7.29 14.07 -13.46
C GLU A 36 -6.30 14.73 -14.43
N GLU A 37 -5.91 15.97 -14.17
CA GLU A 37 -4.87 16.65 -14.94
C GLU A 37 -3.51 15.93 -14.84
N ILE A 38 -3.12 15.51 -13.62
CA ILE A 38 -1.90 14.73 -13.39
C ILE A 38 -1.95 13.42 -14.19
N HIS A 39 -3.07 12.73 -14.18
CA HIS A 39 -3.24 11.51 -14.97
C HIS A 39 -3.08 11.79 -16.47
N ASN A 40 -3.73 12.82 -16.99
CA ASN A 40 -3.66 13.16 -18.41
C ASN A 40 -2.23 13.51 -18.86
N ILE A 41 -1.47 14.21 -18.02
CA ILE A 41 -0.09 14.63 -18.32
C ILE A 41 0.89 13.48 -18.13
N TYR A 42 0.86 12.80 -16.99
CA TYR A 42 1.90 11.87 -16.55
C TYR A 42 1.51 10.39 -16.69
N GLY A 43 0.24 10.07 -16.97
CA GLY A 43 -0.23 8.69 -17.14
C GLY A 43 -0.40 7.91 -15.83
N VAL A 44 -0.33 8.56 -14.66
CA VAL A 44 -0.44 7.94 -13.35
C VAL A 44 -1.76 8.25 -12.68
N TYR A 45 -2.43 7.23 -12.14
CA TYR A 45 -3.62 7.41 -11.30
C TYR A 45 -3.22 7.58 -9.84
N LEU A 46 -3.63 8.70 -9.23
CA LEU A 46 -3.47 8.93 -7.80
C LEU A 46 -4.76 8.54 -7.09
N ILE A 47 -4.68 7.57 -6.21
CA ILE A 47 -5.84 6.97 -5.53
C ILE A 47 -5.73 7.30 -4.05
N TYR A 48 -6.75 7.93 -3.46
CA TYR A 48 -6.72 8.42 -2.09
C TYR A 48 -7.86 7.89 -1.21
N LYS A 49 -8.84 7.18 -1.80
CA LYS A 49 -9.94 6.58 -1.04
C LYS A 49 -10.43 5.27 -1.65
N ASP A 50 -11.25 4.55 -0.89
CA ASP A 50 -11.79 3.23 -1.23
C ASP A 50 -10.69 2.17 -1.47
N ILE A 51 -9.54 2.33 -0.79
CA ILE A 51 -8.40 1.45 -0.94
C ILE A 51 -8.56 0.25 -0.01
N SER A 52 -8.69 -0.93 -0.58
CA SER A 52 -8.85 -2.15 0.20
C SER A 52 -7.50 -2.81 0.51
N THR A 53 -7.50 -3.64 1.54
CA THR A 53 -6.34 -4.48 1.88
C THR A 53 -5.90 -5.34 0.69
N GLN A 54 -6.84 -5.78 -0.15
CA GLN A 54 -6.50 -6.54 -1.35
C GLN A 54 -5.73 -5.71 -2.38
N ASP A 55 -6.02 -4.41 -2.51
CA ASP A 55 -5.30 -3.53 -3.44
C ASP A 55 -3.83 -3.39 -3.03
N LEU A 56 -3.59 -3.25 -1.72
CA LEU A 56 -2.25 -3.10 -1.15
C LEU A 56 -1.43 -4.40 -1.19
N ASN A 57 -2.11 -5.55 -1.10
CA ASN A 57 -1.47 -6.86 -0.97
C ASN A 57 -1.58 -7.71 -2.23
N ARG A 58 -2.06 -7.16 -3.34
CA ARG A 58 -2.12 -7.86 -4.61
C ARG A 58 -0.70 -8.09 -5.13
N LYS A 59 -0.16 -9.26 -4.85
CA LYS A 59 1.17 -9.66 -5.28
C LYS A 59 1.07 -10.35 -6.63
N TRP A 60 1.80 -9.86 -7.60
CA TRP A 60 2.00 -10.52 -8.88
C TRP A 60 2.94 -11.73 -8.75
N THR A 61 3.84 -11.70 -7.78
CA THR A 61 4.78 -12.79 -7.49
C THR A 61 4.76 -13.12 -6.01
N SER A 62 4.94 -14.38 -5.67
CA SER A 62 5.04 -14.87 -4.29
C SER A 62 6.36 -14.52 -3.59
N LEU A 63 7.18 -13.65 -4.15
CA LEU A 63 8.40 -13.11 -3.55
C LEU A 63 8.06 -12.10 -2.44
N GLY A 64 7.06 -12.41 -1.64
CA GLY A 64 6.67 -11.55 -0.55
C GLY A 64 7.44 -11.87 0.73
N THR A 65 7.78 -10.83 1.45
CA THR A 65 8.36 -10.89 2.81
C THR A 65 7.43 -11.53 3.85
N GLY A 66 6.29 -12.07 3.45
CA GLY A 66 5.26 -12.56 4.37
C GLY A 66 4.45 -11.45 5.06
N LYS A 67 4.85 -10.19 4.90
CA LYS A 67 4.11 -9.05 5.48
C LYS A 67 2.88 -8.71 4.65
N LEU A 68 1.81 -8.33 5.36
CA LEU A 68 0.62 -7.72 4.80
C LEU A 68 0.67 -6.21 5.07
N TYR A 69 0.26 -5.44 4.07
CA TYR A 69 0.23 -3.99 4.16
C TYR A 69 -1.18 -3.50 4.46
N TYR A 70 -1.27 -2.55 5.38
CA TYR A 70 -2.49 -1.88 5.80
C TYR A 70 -2.24 -0.38 5.78
N GLY A 71 -3.29 0.38 5.53
CA GLY A 71 -3.26 1.84 5.57
C GLY A 71 -4.68 2.36 5.58
N ASN A 72 -4.84 3.61 5.94
CA ASN A 72 -6.12 4.28 5.96
C ASN A 72 -6.24 5.18 4.73
N ASP A 73 -7.46 5.35 4.25
CA ASP A 73 -7.77 6.36 3.24
C ASP A 73 -7.40 7.76 3.78
N LEU A 74 -7.02 8.66 2.89
CA LEU A 74 -6.76 10.05 3.29
C LEU A 74 -8.06 10.77 3.62
N THR A 75 -8.00 11.64 4.63
CA THR A 75 -9.05 12.62 4.86
C THR A 75 -8.98 13.73 3.80
N ASP A 76 -10.09 14.41 3.60
CA ASP A 76 -10.18 15.55 2.66
C ASP A 76 -9.15 16.65 2.96
N GLU A 77 -8.75 16.80 4.21
CA GLU A 77 -7.72 17.76 4.62
C GLU A 77 -6.31 17.30 4.24
N GLN A 78 -6.07 15.99 4.20
CA GLN A 78 -4.75 15.43 3.91
C GLN A 78 -4.46 15.38 2.40
N VAL A 79 -5.45 15.17 1.54
CA VAL A 79 -5.25 15.03 0.09
C VAL A 79 -4.43 16.16 -0.52
N PRO A 80 -4.71 17.46 -0.25
CA PRO A 80 -3.93 18.55 -0.81
C PRO A 80 -2.45 18.52 -0.41
N TYR A 81 -2.12 18.07 0.80
CA TYR A 81 -0.72 17.96 1.25
C TYR A 81 0.03 16.89 0.46
N TYR A 82 -0.59 15.74 0.25
CA TYR A 82 0.01 14.65 -0.53
C TYR A 82 0.19 15.04 -1.99
N LEU A 83 -0.80 15.71 -2.59
CA LEU A 83 -0.69 16.22 -3.96
C LEU A 83 0.43 17.24 -4.10
N ASN A 84 0.52 18.18 -3.19
CA ASN A 84 1.58 19.19 -3.18
C ASN A 84 2.96 18.52 -3.07
N PHE A 85 3.09 17.52 -2.18
CA PHE A 85 4.32 16.74 -2.06
C PHE A 85 4.69 16.05 -3.38
N LEU A 86 3.77 15.29 -3.96
CA LEU A 86 4.02 14.57 -5.22
C LEU A 86 4.39 15.51 -6.37
N LYS A 87 3.69 16.63 -6.52
CA LYS A 87 3.99 17.63 -7.54
C LYS A 87 5.39 18.19 -7.39
N ASN A 88 5.72 18.66 -6.19
CA ASN A 88 6.95 19.41 -5.95
C ASN A 88 8.18 18.52 -5.81
N HIS A 89 8.03 17.27 -5.36
CA HIS A 89 9.16 16.40 -5.07
C HIS A 89 9.30 15.20 -6.02
N VAL A 90 8.31 14.95 -6.86
CA VAL A 90 8.35 13.85 -7.81
C VAL A 90 8.10 14.35 -9.24
N LEU A 91 6.90 14.87 -9.50
CA LEU A 91 6.48 15.18 -10.87
C LEU A 91 7.25 16.34 -11.50
N ASN A 92 7.63 17.35 -10.74
CA ASN A 92 8.42 18.48 -11.25
C ASN A 92 9.83 18.11 -11.74
N TYR A 93 10.32 16.91 -11.39
CA TYR A 93 11.66 16.45 -11.76
C TYR A 93 11.65 15.43 -12.90
N VAL A 94 10.47 15.05 -13.38
CA VAL A 94 10.31 14.02 -14.40
C VAL A 94 9.50 14.59 -15.57
N SER A 95 10.04 14.50 -16.80
CA SER A 95 9.25 14.91 -17.96
C SER A 95 8.06 13.96 -18.16
N PRO A 96 6.94 14.44 -18.73
CA PRO A 96 5.76 13.61 -18.98
C PRO A 96 6.07 12.33 -19.79
N GLU A 97 6.98 12.40 -20.75
CA GLU A 97 7.37 11.25 -21.58
C GLU A 97 8.08 10.19 -20.74
N ILE A 98 9.01 10.62 -19.87
CA ILE A 98 9.71 9.71 -18.96
C ILE A 98 8.75 9.17 -17.92
N ALA A 99 7.90 10.02 -17.34
CA ALA A 99 6.94 9.64 -16.33
C ALA A 99 6.03 8.50 -16.78
N LYS A 100 5.48 8.58 -17.99
CA LYS A 100 4.64 7.52 -18.60
C LYS A 100 5.35 6.19 -18.76
N THR A 101 6.67 6.18 -18.74
CA THR A 101 7.48 4.96 -18.92
C THR A 101 7.94 4.40 -17.57
N VAL A 102 8.29 5.27 -16.61
CA VAL A 102 8.95 4.85 -15.36
C VAL A 102 8.04 4.86 -14.15
N LEU A 103 6.99 5.71 -14.13
CA LEU A 103 6.07 5.74 -13.00
C LEU A 103 5.11 4.55 -13.05
N PRO A 104 4.68 4.05 -11.90
CA PRO A 104 3.66 3.01 -11.84
C PRO A 104 2.32 3.59 -12.35
N VAL A 105 1.50 2.74 -12.95
CA VAL A 105 0.16 3.14 -13.43
C VAL A 105 -0.71 3.70 -12.30
N LYS A 106 -0.47 3.24 -11.06
CA LYS A 106 -1.23 3.65 -9.86
C LYS A 106 -0.30 4.00 -8.72
N ILE A 107 -0.60 5.08 -8.02
CA ILE A 107 0.01 5.45 -6.74
C ILE A 107 -1.12 5.56 -5.72
N TYR A 108 -1.04 4.74 -4.65
CA TYR A 108 -1.96 4.83 -3.53
C TYR A 108 -1.42 5.86 -2.53
N MET A 109 -2.23 6.87 -2.24
CA MET A 109 -1.95 7.86 -1.22
C MET A 109 -2.69 7.44 0.05
N LEU A 110 -1.94 7.08 1.08
CA LEU A 110 -2.47 6.46 2.31
C LEU A 110 -1.93 7.18 3.53
N ASP A 111 -2.78 7.26 4.55
CA ASP A 111 -2.35 7.58 5.90
C ASP A 111 -1.96 6.30 6.65
N ASN A 112 -1.01 6.42 7.56
CA ASN A 112 -0.60 5.35 8.47
C ASN A 112 -0.32 4.00 7.79
N LEU A 113 0.41 4.02 6.66
CA LEU A 113 0.83 2.80 5.97
C LEU A 113 1.77 1.98 6.85
N ARG A 114 1.42 0.73 7.11
CA ARG A 114 2.20 -0.21 7.93
C ARG A 114 2.20 -1.61 7.34
N GLY A 115 3.30 -2.33 7.55
CA GLY A 115 3.42 -3.73 7.17
C GLY A 115 3.46 -4.61 8.41
N LEU A 116 2.50 -5.51 8.54
CA LEU A 116 2.36 -6.43 9.66
C LEU A 116 2.75 -7.84 9.26
N LEU A 117 3.30 -8.60 10.20
CA LEU A 117 3.54 -10.02 10.03
C LEU A 117 2.21 -10.79 10.16
N PRO A 118 2.12 -12.02 9.58
CA PRO A 118 0.95 -12.85 9.75
C PRO A 118 0.63 -13.11 11.22
N GLY A 119 -0.58 -12.76 11.63
CA GLY A 119 -1.05 -12.91 13.03
C GLY A 119 -0.95 -11.64 13.89
N GLU A 120 -0.33 -10.58 13.37
CA GLU A 120 -0.40 -9.24 14.00
C GLU A 120 -1.74 -8.57 13.64
N ASP A 121 -2.37 -7.92 14.62
CA ASP A 121 -3.63 -7.22 14.43
C ASP A 121 -3.37 -5.82 13.86
N PRO A 122 -4.00 -5.43 12.74
CA PRO A 122 -3.87 -4.09 12.19
C PRO A 122 -4.44 -2.99 13.11
N ASP A 123 -5.36 -3.33 13.98
CA ASP A 123 -5.98 -2.39 14.92
C ASP A 123 -5.27 -2.34 16.27
N ASP A 124 -4.29 -3.20 16.49
CA ASP A 124 -3.46 -3.13 17.69
C ASP A 124 -2.52 -1.91 17.59
N SER A 125 -3.01 -0.78 18.05
CA SER A 125 -2.25 0.47 18.15
C SER A 125 -1.19 0.39 19.25
N GLY A 126 -0.34 -0.63 19.17
CA GLY A 126 0.96 -0.60 19.82
C GLY A 126 0.98 -0.54 21.35
N THR A 127 0.05 -1.19 22.03
CA THR A 127 0.33 -1.68 23.39
C THR A 127 1.10 -2.98 23.23
N GLY A 128 2.41 -2.87 23.06
CA GLY A 128 3.28 -4.01 22.81
C GLY A 128 3.22 -5.07 23.89
N SER A 129 2.39 -6.07 23.70
CA SER A 129 2.54 -7.36 24.39
C SER A 129 3.54 -8.20 23.57
N GLY A 130 4.80 -7.84 23.68
CA GLY A 130 5.89 -8.65 23.15
C GLY A 130 6.09 -9.87 24.03
N THR A 131 5.50 -10.99 23.66
CA THR A 131 5.94 -12.30 24.19
C THR A 131 7.24 -12.64 23.45
N GLY A 132 8.31 -11.96 23.81
CA GLY A 132 9.65 -12.25 23.33
C GLY A 132 10.28 -13.30 24.25
N THR A 133 10.33 -14.54 23.82
CA THR A 133 11.30 -15.50 24.36
C THR A 133 12.69 -15.13 23.81
N GLY A 134 13.29 -14.12 24.41
CA GLY A 134 14.63 -13.68 24.09
C GLY A 134 15.55 -13.91 25.30
N THR A 135 16.44 -14.87 25.20
CA THR A 135 17.64 -14.95 26.06
C THR A 135 18.55 -13.79 25.63
N GLY A 136 18.42 -12.64 26.30
CA GLY A 136 19.26 -11.48 26.04
C GLY A 136 19.58 -10.79 27.36
N THR A 137 20.83 -10.77 27.73
CA THR A 137 21.38 -9.92 28.77
C THR A 137 21.40 -8.48 28.28
N GLY A 138 20.44 -7.68 28.75
CA GLY A 138 20.37 -6.25 28.43
C GLY A 138 19.85 -5.45 29.61
N THR A 139 20.69 -4.55 30.11
CA THR A 139 20.32 -3.54 31.11
C THR A 139 19.58 -2.41 30.40
N GLY A 140 18.25 -2.33 30.62
CA GLY A 140 17.41 -1.24 30.12
C GLY A 140 16.50 -0.72 31.21
N THR A 141 16.58 0.56 31.52
CA THR A 141 15.65 1.28 32.39
C THR A 141 14.46 1.74 31.55
N GLY A 142 13.31 1.10 31.76
CA GLY A 142 12.04 1.51 31.16
C GLY A 142 10.92 1.53 32.22
N THR A 143 10.27 2.66 32.38
CA THR A 143 9.06 2.80 33.23
C THR A 143 7.85 2.40 32.40
N GLY A 144 7.34 1.20 32.65
CA GLY A 144 6.08 0.72 32.10
C GLY A 144 5.25 0.03 33.17
N THR A 145 4.03 0.50 33.36
CA THR A 145 3.04 -0.17 34.22
C THR A 145 2.42 -1.31 33.44
N GLY A 146 2.91 -2.52 33.68
CA GLY A 146 2.33 -3.74 33.13
C GLY A 146 2.17 -4.77 34.25
N THR A 147 0.96 -5.26 34.47
CA THR A 147 0.70 -6.43 35.34
C THR A 147 1.10 -7.70 34.59
N GLY A 148 2.31 -8.17 34.84
CA GLY A 148 2.80 -9.44 34.33
C GLY A 148 3.21 -10.34 35.48
N THR A 149 2.59 -11.51 35.61
CA THR A 149 3.07 -12.57 36.50
C THR A 149 4.27 -13.27 35.86
N GLY A 150 5.46 -12.87 36.26
CA GLY A 150 6.69 -13.52 35.86
C GLY A 150 7.32 -14.23 37.05
N THR A 151 7.48 -15.54 36.99
CA THR A 151 8.32 -16.31 37.91
C THR A 151 9.78 -16.25 37.43
N GLY A 152 10.56 -15.38 38.06
CA GLY A 152 11.99 -15.32 37.82
C GLY A 152 12.75 -15.95 38.99
N THR A 153 13.49 -17.03 38.72
CA THR A 153 14.51 -17.56 39.64
C THR A 153 15.83 -16.85 39.35
N GLY A 154 16.16 -15.92 40.22
CA GLY A 154 17.49 -15.32 40.24
C GLY A 154 18.37 -15.98 41.26
N THR A 155 19.53 -16.50 40.82
CA THR A 155 20.64 -16.85 41.70
C THR A 155 21.63 -15.70 41.72
N GLY A 156 21.93 -15.25 42.95
CA GLY A 156 22.88 -14.20 43.24
C GLY A 156 24.34 -14.59 43.00
#